data_3cb5cc9c1ccdef79067030cf64b12515
#
_entry.id   3cb5cc9c1ccdef79067030cf64b12515
#
_cell.length_a   1.000
_cell.length_b   1.000
_cell.length_c   1.000
_cell.angle_alpha   90.00
_cell.angle_beta   90.00
_cell.angle_gamma   90.00
#
_symmetry.space_group_name_H-M   'P 1'
#
loop_
_entity.id
_entity.type
_entity.pdbx_description
1 polymer ?
#
loop_
_entity_poly.entity_id
_entity_poly.type
_entity_poly.pdbx_seq_one_letter_code
_entity_poly.pdbx_strand_id
1 'polypeptide(L)'
;MPTNTTTHPTAEAFDYIVIGAGTAGCLMANRLSADPANKVLLIEAGGRDNYHWIHIPVGYLYCINNPRTDWLFRTEPDKGLNGRSLIYPRGKTLGGCSSINGMIYMRGQARDYNHWAEVTGSDEWRWENCLPDFIKHENHYRLDEGSDGDETHRAFHGHGGEWRVEKQRLKWEVLDDFAEAAVQAGIPRTDDFNRGSNEGVAYFEVNQRDGWRWNTAKAFLRSALKRDNLTLWHSTQVNRLCFDNTQQALRCTGVEVVRSGKPLRVQAR
;
A
#
# COMPACT_ATOMS: atom_id res chain seq x y z
N MET A 1 -0.50 -37.45 24.31
CA MET A 1 0.51 -37.44 23.26
C MET A 1 1.50 -36.35 23.60
N PRO A 2 2.81 -36.57 23.65
CA PRO A 2 3.76 -35.53 23.98
C PRO A 2 3.81 -34.52 22.84
N THR A 3 3.55 -33.26 23.15
CA THR A 3 3.74 -32.11 22.27
C THR A 3 5.23 -31.97 21.98
N ASN A 4 5.64 -32.33 20.77
CA ASN A 4 6.99 -32.12 20.28
C ASN A 4 7.22 -30.59 20.16
N THR A 5 7.69 -29.95 21.22
CA THR A 5 8.16 -28.56 21.21
C THR A 5 9.50 -28.54 20.48
N THR A 6 9.47 -28.37 19.17
CA THR A 6 10.67 -28.07 18.39
C THR A 6 11.20 -26.72 18.87
N THR A 7 12.26 -26.72 19.68
CA THR A 7 12.95 -25.49 20.10
C THR A 7 13.68 -24.92 18.90
N HIS A 8 13.05 -23.97 18.22
CA HIS A 8 13.72 -23.17 17.20
C HIS A 8 14.69 -22.18 17.87
N PRO A 9 15.86 -21.91 17.27
CA PRO A 9 16.74 -20.87 17.78
C PRO A 9 15.97 -19.55 17.86
N THR A 10 16.01 -18.91 19.03
CA THR A 10 15.31 -17.64 19.28
C THR A 10 16.15 -16.52 18.69
N ALA A 11 15.58 -15.80 17.75
CA ALA A 11 16.18 -14.58 17.23
C ALA A 11 16.02 -13.43 18.23
N GLU A 12 16.71 -12.34 17.95
CA GLU A 12 16.64 -11.09 18.69
C GLU A 12 15.17 -10.62 18.90
N ALA A 13 14.89 -9.98 20.05
CA ALA A 13 13.57 -9.48 20.37
C ALA A 13 13.36 -8.06 19.81
N PHE A 14 12.16 -7.79 19.29
CA PHE A 14 11.74 -6.50 18.75
C PHE A 14 10.54 -5.96 19.51
N ASP A 15 10.38 -4.62 19.55
CA ASP A 15 9.21 -3.98 20.13
C ASP A 15 8.02 -4.08 19.16
N TYR A 16 8.29 -4.00 17.86
CA TYR A 16 7.29 -4.16 16.80
C TYR A 16 7.78 -5.10 15.69
N ILE A 17 6.90 -5.98 15.24
CA ILE A 17 7.10 -6.84 14.07
C ILE A 17 6.01 -6.52 13.06
N VAL A 18 6.39 -5.88 11.95
CA VAL A 18 5.50 -5.55 10.84
C VAL A 18 5.59 -6.66 9.79
N ILE A 19 4.46 -7.31 9.51
CA ILE A 19 4.36 -8.43 8.58
C ILE A 19 3.87 -7.95 7.22
N GLY A 20 4.72 -8.08 6.20
CA GLY A 20 4.50 -7.62 4.84
C GLY A 20 4.98 -6.19 4.61
N ALA A 21 5.95 -6.02 3.70
CA ALA A 21 6.40 -4.71 3.23
C ALA A 21 5.57 -4.21 2.03
N GLY A 22 4.26 -4.40 2.09
CA GLY A 22 3.30 -3.82 1.19
C GLY A 22 3.04 -2.34 1.47
N THR A 23 1.96 -1.80 0.94
CA THR A 23 1.62 -0.36 1.06
C THR A 23 1.54 0.08 2.51
N ALA A 24 0.73 -0.59 3.33
CA ALA A 24 0.57 -0.26 4.75
C ALA A 24 1.84 -0.56 5.56
N GLY A 25 2.50 -1.71 5.32
CA GLY A 25 3.68 -2.10 6.08
C GLY A 25 4.88 -1.18 5.88
N CYS A 26 5.09 -0.66 4.68
CA CYS A 26 6.12 0.35 4.43
C CYS A 26 5.88 1.63 5.24
N LEU A 27 4.62 2.10 5.30
CA LEU A 27 4.23 3.26 6.09
C LEU A 27 4.37 2.98 7.59
N MET A 28 3.84 1.85 8.08
CA MET A 28 3.92 1.46 9.48
C MET A 28 5.36 1.36 9.97
N ALA A 29 6.23 0.69 9.21
CA ALA A 29 7.64 0.58 9.56
C ALA A 29 8.32 1.95 9.62
N ASN A 30 7.98 2.87 8.69
CA ASN A 30 8.48 4.23 8.72
C ASN A 30 8.04 4.98 9.99
N ARG A 31 6.75 4.96 10.32
CA ARG A 31 6.19 5.71 11.45
C ARG A 31 6.65 5.14 12.79
N LEU A 32 6.63 3.82 12.97
CA LEU A 32 7.06 3.16 14.22
C LEU A 32 8.55 3.37 14.50
N SER A 33 9.40 3.30 13.46
CA SER A 33 10.84 3.51 13.62
C SER A 33 11.26 4.98 13.69
N ALA A 34 10.31 5.93 13.59
CA ALA A 34 10.61 7.35 13.78
C ALA A 34 11.04 7.65 15.24
N ASP A 35 10.51 6.92 16.19
CA ASP A 35 11.01 6.91 17.56
C ASP A 35 12.22 5.95 17.66
N PRO A 36 13.43 6.45 17.97
CA PRO A 36 14.63 5.62 18.06
C PRO A 36 14.60 4.62 19.24
N ALA A 37 13.70 4.80 20.19
CA ALA A 37 13.51 3.84 21.28
C ALA A 37 12.81 2.55 20.82
N ASN A 38 12.08 2.58 19.71
CA ASN A 38 11.37 1.44 19.16
C ASN A 38 12.31 0.59 18.27
N LYS A 39 12.51 -0.65 18.61
CA LYS A 39 13.21 -1.63 17.76
C LYS A 39 12.20 -2.31 16.83
N VAL A 40 12.24 -2.01 15.54
CA VAL A 40 11.24 -2.45 14.56
C VAL A 40 11.82 -3.47 13.59
N LEU A 41 11.10 -4.57 13.39
CA LEU A 41 11.38 -5.55 12.35
C LEU A 41 10.28 -5.49 11.28
N LEU A 42 10.67 -5.29 10.03
CA LEU A 42 9.80 -5.43 8.86
C LEU A 42 10.14 -6.71 8.13
N ILE A 43 9.15 -7.60 7.94
CA ILE A 43 9.31 -8.89 7.26
C ILE A 43 8.53 -8.89 5.96
N GLU A 44 9.19 -9.28 4.85
CA GLU A 44 8.57 -9.41 3.51
C GLU A 44 8.87 -10.79 2.92
N ALA A 45 7.82 -11.45 2.43
CA ALA A 45 7.95 -12.76 1.79
C ALA A 45 8.66 -12.70 0.44
N GLY A 46 8.43 -11.63 -0.32
CA GLY A 46 9.06 -11.38 -1.60
C GLY A 46 10.46 -10.79 -1.51
N GLY A 47 11.04 -10.57 -2.69
CA GLY A 47 12.35 -9.96 -2.83
C GLY A 47 12.33 -8.43 -2.77
N ARG A 48 13.49 -7.84 -3.07
CA ARG A 48 13.64 -6.39 -3.23
C ARG A 48 12.92 -5.90 -4.50
N ASP A 49 12.49 -4.63 -4.51
CA ASP A 49 11.88 -3.95 -5.66
C ASP A 49 12.93 -3.51 -6.71
N ASN A 50 13.93 -4.36 -6.99
CA ASN A 50 15.02 -4.06 -7.92
C ASN A 50 14.80 -4.61 -9.35
N TYR A 51 13.60 -5.14 -9.64
CA TYR A 51 13.22 -5.50 -11.00
C TYR A 51 12.85 -4.24 -11.77
N HIS A 52 13.57 -3.92 -12.85
CA HIS A 52 13.45 -2.63 -13.56
C HIS A 52 12.02 -2.32 -14.02
N TRP A 53 11.24 -3.34 -14.42
CA TRP A 53 9.86 -3.16 -14.84
C TRP A 53 8.92 -2.67 -13.73
N ILE A 54 9.27 -2.86 -12.46
CA ILE A 54 8.53 -2.25 -11.35
C ILE A 54 8.52 -0.73 -11.48
N HIS A 55 9.62 -0.15 -11.92
CA HIS A 55 9.81 1.30 -11.91
C HIS A 55 9.29 2.01 -13.15
N ILE A 56 9.21 1.30 -14.28
CA ILE A 56 8.69 1.81 -15.54
C ILE A 56 7.16 1.74 -15.51
N PRO A 57 6.41 2.82 -15.78
CA PRO A 57 4.94 2.82 -15.65
C PRO A 57 4.24 1.66 -16.39
N VAL A 58 4.52 1.45 -17.67
CA VAL A 58 3.94 0.34 -18.45
C VAL A 58 4.44 -1.04 -17.99
N GLY A 59 5.51 -1.08 -17.22
CA GLY A 59 6.16 -2.29 -16.72
C GLY A 59 5.29 -3.16 -15.81
N TYR A 60 4.16 -2.64 -15.28
CA TYR A 60 3.23 -3.45 -14.49
C TYR A 60 2.71 -4.66 -15.28
N LEU A 61 2.62 -4.56 -16.60
CA LEU A 61 2.25 -5.68 -17.49
C LEU A 61 3.24 -6.85 -17.42
N TYR A 62 4.50 -6.59 -17.10
CA TYR A 62 5.56 -7.60 -16.92
C TYR A 62 5.74 -8.03 -15.45
N CYS A 63 5.08 -7.34 -14.53
CA CYS A 63 5.11 -7.65 -13.10
C CYS A 63 3.95 -8.55 -12.68
N ILE A 64 2.77 -8.35 -13.27
CA ILE A 64 1.58 -9.19 -13.07
C ILE A 64 1.81 -10.56 -13.70
N ASN A 65 1.39 -11.61 -13.00
CA ASN A 65 1.60 -13.01 -13.40
C ASN A 65 3.08 -13.42 -13.54
N ASN A 66 3.98 -12.68 -12.86
CA ASN A 66 5.41 -12.98 -12.82
C ASN A 66 5.78 -13.48 -11.41
N PRO A 67 6.29 -14.72 -11.25
CA PRO A 67 6.60 -15.31 -9.95
C PRO A 67 7.65 -14.54 -9.14
N ARG A 68 8.42 -13.67 -9.79
CA ARG A 68 9.39 -12.78 -9.13
C ARG A 68 8.71 -11.67 -8.31
N THR A 69 7.51 -11.21 -8.75
CA THR A 69 6.86 -10.01 -8.23
C THR A 69 5.41 -10.20 -7.83
N ASP A 70 4.81 -11.35 -8.17
CA ASP A 70 3.40 -11.66 -7.96
C ASP A 70 3.25 -12.99 -7.20
N TRP A 71 2.27 -13.06 -6.29
CA TRP A 71 1.89 -14.28 -5.58
C TRP A 71 1.20 -15.32 -6.47
N LEU A 72 0.77 -14.93 -7.67
CA LEU A 72 0.07 -15.76 -8.65
C LEU A 72 -1.26 -16.35 -8.14
N PHE A 73 -1.94 -15.63 -7.26
CA PHE A 73 -3.24 -16.08 -6.76
C PHE A 73 -4.28 -16.15 -7.87
N ARG A 74 -5.19 -17.11 -7.71
CA ARG A 74 -6.40 -17.24 -8.53
C ARG A 74 -7.61 -17.38 -7.61
N THR A 75 -8.73 -16.84 -8.06
CA THR A 75 -10.00 -17.07 -7.37
C THR A 75 -10.47 -18.50 -7.58
N GLU A 76 -11.31 -18.98 -6.66
CA GLU A 76 -12.10 -20.18 -6.94
C GLU A 76 -13.05 -19.91 -8.13
N PRO A 77 -13.46 -20.95 -8.87
CA PRO A 77 -14.46 -20.80 -9.91
C PRO A 77 -15.77 -20.26 -9.35
N ASP A 78 -16.31 -19.20 -9.96
CA ASP A 78 -17.54 -18.54 -9.51
C ASP A 78 -18.68 -18.75 -10.53
N LYS A 79 -19.86 -19.15 -10.04
CA LYS A 79 -21.06 -19.39 -10.87
C LYS A 79 -21.53 -18.10 -11.56
N GLY A 80 -21.43 -16.93 -10.91
CA GLY A 80 -21.75 -15.62 -11.48
C GLY A 80 -20.81 -15.22 -12.62
N LEU A 81 -19.66 -15.87 -12.73
CA LEU A 81 -18.66 -15.66 -13.78
C LEU A 81 -18.64 -16.84 -14.79
N ASN A 82 -19.74 -17.60 -14.93
CA ASN A 82 -19.83 -18.78 -15.79
C ASN A 82 -18.76 -19.85 -15.45
N GLY A 83 -18.49 -20.06 -14.17
CA GLY A 83 -17.50 -21.02 -13.70
C GLY A 83 -16.05 -20.63 -13.93
N ARG A 84 -15.76 -19.37 -14.27
CA ARG A 84 -14.38 -18.92 -14.50
C ARG A 84 -13.65 -18.66 -13.20
N SER A 85 -12.37 -19.04 -13.17
CA SER A 85 -11.37 -18.62 -12.20
C SER A 85 -10.60 -17.45 -12.76
N LEU A 86 -10.48 -16.36 -12.00
CA LEU A 86 -9.77 -15.16 -12.41
C LEU A 86 -8.37 -15.09 -11.80
N ILE A 87 -7.44 -14.48 -12.51
CA ILE A 87 -6.14 -14.08 -11.97
C ILE A 87 -6.40 -12.99 -10.92
N TYR A 88 -5.77 -13.13 -9.75
CA TYR A 88 -5.91 -12.16 -8.64
C TYR A 88 -4.53 -11.65 -8.22
N PRO A 89 -3.93 -10.71 -8.96
CA PRO A 89 -2.54 -10.28 -8.75
C PRO A 89 -2.36 -9.63 -7.37
N ARG A 90 -1.30 -10.05 -6.68
CA ARG A 90 -0.84 -9.46 -5.41
C ARG A 90 0.67 -9.37 -5.42
N GLY A 91 1.19 -8.19 -5.11
CA GLY A 91 2.63 -7.96 -5.11
C GLY A 91 3.37 -8.78 -4.06
N LYS A 92 4.40 -9.52 -4.50
CA LYS A 92 5.33 -10.29 -3.69
C LYS A 92 6.72 -9.67 -3.77
N THR A 93 6.85 -8.46 -3.28
CA THR A 93 8.07 -7.66 -3.35
C THR A 93 7.95 -6.46 -2.41
N LEU A 94 9.04 -5.77 -2.10
CA LEU A 94 8.98 -4.49 -1.38
C LEU A 94 8.05 -3.51 -2.09
N GLY A 95 7.18 -2.84 -1.33
CA GLY A 95 6.10 -2.00 -1.83
C GLY A 95 4.81 -2.77 -2.15
N GLY A 96 4.83 -4.11 -2.16
CA GLY A 96 3.65 -4.94 -2.39
C GLY A 96 2.89 -4.58 -3.66
N CYS A 97 1.57 -4.41 -3.57
CA CYS A 97 0.73 -4.07 -4.72
C CYS A 97 1.05 -2.69 -5.32
N SER A 98 1.59 -1.73 -4.55
CA SER A 98 2.01 -0.44 -5.11
C SER A 98 3.18 -0.57 -6.11
N SER A 99 3.88 -1.72 -6.09
CA SER A 99 4.96 -2.04 -7.03
C SER A 99 4.48 -2.66 -8.33
N ILE A 100 3.23 -3.19 -8.40
CA ILE A 100 2.71 -3.90 -9.57
C ILE A 100 1.35 -3.42 -10.08
N ASN A 101 0.71 -2.44 -9.42
CA ASN A 101 -0.57 -1.86 -9.84
C ASN A 101 -0.42 -0.87 -11.01
N GLY A 102 -1.55 -0.39 -11.56
CA GLY A 102 -1.60 0.63 -12.61
C GLY A 102 -1.35 2.06 -12.14
N MET A 103 -0.97 2.27 -10.88
CA MET A 103 -0.60 3.58 -10.28
C MET A 103 -1.73 4.61 -10.18
N ILE A 104 -2.96 4.28 -10.48
CA ILE A 104 -4.08 5.21 -10.36
C ILE A 104 -4.17 5.68 -8.90
N TYR A 105 -4.20 7.00 -8.71
CA TYR A 105 -4.46 7.62 -7.43
C TYR A 105 -5.92 8.06 -7.34
N MET A 106 -6.67 7.38 -6.51
CA MET A 106 -8.08 7.69 -6.27
C MET A 106 -8.42 7.33 -4.83
N ARG A 107 -9.01 8.28 -4.11
CA ARG A 107 -9.59 8.07 -2.78
C ARG A 107 -11.02 7.57 -2.93
N GLY A 108 -11.58 6.98 -1.87
CA GLY A 108 -13.01 6.76 -1.75
C GLY A 108 -13.78 8.08 -1.65
N GLN A 109 -15.08 8.04 -1.85
CA GLN A 109 -15.96 9.20 -1.67
C GLN A 109 -16.20 9.45 -0.17
N ALA A 110 -16.55 10.66 0.20
CA ALA A 110 -16.90 11.01 1.58
C ALA A 110 -17.97 10.08 2.17
N ARG A 111 -18.97 9.70 1.36
CA ARG A 111 -20.02 8.76 1.76
C ARG A 111 -19.51 7.36 2.10
N ASP A 112 -18.43 6.91 1.46
CA ASP A 112 -17.86 5.56 1.69
C ASP A 112 -17.24 5.50 3.10
N TYR A 113 -16.49 6.53 3.48
CA TYR A 113 -15.89 6.65 4.82
C TYR A 113 -16.96 6.86 5.90
N ASN A 114 -17.96 7.71 5.65
CA ASN A 114 -19.07 7.92 6.57
C ASN A 114 -19.86 6.62 6.81
N HIS A 115 -20.07 5.83 5.75
CA HIS A 115 -20.67 4.50 5.88
C HIS A 115 -19.80 3.55 6.73
N TRP A 116 -18.47 3.59 6.59
CA TRP A 116 -17.59 2.82 7.46
C TRP A 116 -17.71 3.25 8.92
N ALA A 117 -17.81 4.55 9.19
CA ALA A 117 -18.05 5.03 10.55
C ALA A 117 -19.36 4.48 11.14
N GLU A 118 -20.44 4.46 10.36
CA GLU A 118 -21.73 3.89 10.76
C GLU A 118 -21.64 2.39 11.03
N VAL A 119 -21.04 1.60 10.14
CA VAL A 119 -20.95 0.14 10.26
C VAL A 119 -20.03 -0.29 11.42
N THR A 120 -18.95 0.45 11.64
CA THR A 120 -17.98 0.11 12.71
C THR A 120 -18.35 0.73 14.06
N GLY A 121 -19.23 1.72 14.08
CA GLY A 121 -19.54 2.52 15.27
C GLY A 121 -18.38 3.42 15.71
N SER A 122 -17.43 3.73 14.84
CA SER A 122 -16.27 4.57 15.12
C SER A 122 -16.23 5.79 14.20
N ASP A 123 -16.37 6.98 14.79
CA ASP A 123 -16.30 8.25 14.07
C ASP A 123 -14.90 8.53 13.49
N GLU A 124 -13.86 7.82 13.93
CA GLU A 124 -12.52 7.94 13.36
C GLU A 124 -12.50 7.65 11.85
N TRP A 125 -13.44 6.83 11.34
CA TRP A 125 -13.60 6.54 9.93
C TRP A 125 -14.36 7.60 9.13
N ARG A 126 -14.93 8.63 9.76
CA ARG A 126 -15.60 9.70 9.02
C ARG A 126 -14.63 10.40 8.07
N TRP A 127 -15.16 10.84 6.93
CA TRP A 127 -14.38 11.56 5.92
C TRP A 127 -13.56 12.71 6.51
N GLU A 128 -14.18 13.52 7.37
CA GLU A 128 -13.55 14.66 8.02
C GLU A 128 -12.35 14.28 8.90
N ASN A 129 -12.33 13.06 9.43
CA ASN A 129 -11.24 12.52 10.24
C ASN A 129 -10.19 11.78 9.40
N CYS A 130 -10.57 11.18 8.27
CA CYS A 130 -9.65 10.51 7.34
C CYS A 130 -8.91 11.49 6.41
N LEU A 131 -9.57 12.60 6.02
CA LEU A 131 -9.00 13.58 5.08
C LEU A 131 -7.66 14.17 5.55
N PRO A 132 -7.48 14.56 6.82
CA PRO A 132 -6.19 15.05 7.33
C PRO A 132 -5.03 14.06 7.13
N ASP A 133 -5.29 12.75 7.25
CA ASP A 133 -4.27 11.73 7.04
C ASP A 133 -3.88 11.61 5.56
N PHE A 134 -4.84 11.73 4.65
CA PHE A 134 -4.54 11.81 3.21
C PHE A 134 -3.66 13.02 2.88
N ILE A 135 -4.03 14.19 3.38
CA ILE A 135 -3.30 15.45 3.18
C ILE A 135 -1.87 15.34 3.74
N LYS A 136 -1.73 14.77 4.95
CA LYS A 136 -0.46 14.69 5.68
C LYS A 136 0.65 13.96 4.92
N HIS A 137 0.32 12.86 4.24
CA HIS A 137 1.35 12.07 3.56
C HIS A 137 1.48 12.36 2.06
N GLU A 138 0.58 13.17 1.50
CA GLU A 138 0.53 13.49 0.08
C GLU A 138 1.54 14.58 -0.32
N ASN A 139 2.04 14.45 -1.54
CA ASN A 139 2.79 15.48 -2.25
C ASN A 139 2.20 15.64 -3.64
N HIS A 140 1.22 16.52 -3.76
CA HIS A 140 0.41 16.70 -4.95
C HIS A 140 1.00 17.75 -5.90
N TYR A 141 1.12 17.42 -7.19
CA TYR A 141 1.76 18.28 -8.20
C TYR A 141 1.12 19.66 -8.37
N ARG A 142 -0.20 19.78 -8.14
CA ARG A 142 -0.92 21.07 -8.24
C ARG A 142 -0.55 22.06 -7.14
N LEU A 143 0.16 21.62 -6.11
CA LEU A 143 0.65 22.46 -5.03
C LEU A 143 2.16 22.70 -5.11
N ASP A 144 2.81 22.23 -6.17
CA ASP A 144 4.20 22.55 -6.45
C ASP A 144 4.35 24.06 -6.77
N GLU A 145 5.54 24.61 -6.58
CA GLU A 145 5.85 26.01 -6.91
C GLU A 145 5.57 26.30 -8.40
N GLY A 146 4.83 27.38 -8.67
CA GLY A 146 4.45 27.74 -10.03
C GLY A 146 3.32 26.91 -10.65
N SER A 147 2.64 26.06 -9.86
CA SER A 147 1.47 25.29 -10.31
C SER A 147 0.19 26.14 -10.33
N ASP A 148 -0.85 25.60 -10.95
CA ASP A 148 -2.20 26.19 -11.04
C ASP A 148 -3.11 25.86 -9.85
N GLY A 149 -2.55 25.24 -8.79
CA GLY A 149 -3.30 24.87 -7.59
C GLY A 149 -3.68 26.10 -6.75
N ASP A 150 -4.96 26.18 -6.46
CA ASP A 150 -5.56 27.25 -5.64
C ASP A 150 -5.91 26.77 -4.21
N GLU A 151 -6.57 27.62 -3.43
CA GLU A 151 -7.02 27.31 -2.07
C GLU A 151 -8.01 26.12 -2.03
N THR A 152 -8.77 25.90 -3.10
CA THR A 152 -9.68 24.76 -3.15
C THR A 152 -8.93 23.43 -3.25
N HIS A 153 -7.78 23.39 -3.95
CA HIS A 153 -6.90 22.23 -3.96
C HIS A 153 -6.25 22.01 -2.59
N ARG A 154 -5.82 23.08 -1.91
CA ARG A 154 -5.21 23.00 -0.56
C ARG A 154 -6.16 22.44 0.49
N ALA A 155 -7.47 22.61 0.31
CA ALA A 155 -8.46 22.04 1.23
C ALA A 155 -8.53 20.49 1.19
N PHE A 156 -8.08 19.89 0.08
CA PHE A 156 -8.19 18.45 -0.14
C PHE A 156 -6.84 17.75 -0.36
N HIS A 157 -5.79 18.49 -0.71
CA HIS A 157 -4.50 17.95 -1.09
C HIS A 157 -3.37 18.43 -0.21
N GLY A 158 -2.32 17.60 -0.10
CA GLY A 158 -1.11 17.89 0.65
C GLY A 158 0.09 18.23 -0.25
N HIS A 159 1.05 18.92 0.34
CA HIS A 159 2.34 19.21 -0.26
C HIS A 159 3.48 18.86 0.69
N GLY A 160 4.57 18.30 0.15
CA GLY A 160 5.76 17.96 0.94
C GLY A 160 5.70 16.61 1.67
N GLY A 161 4.59 15.86 1.56
CA GLY A 161 4.52 14.48 2.04
C GLY A 161 5.34 13.52 1.20
N GLU A 162 5.42 12.28 1.62
CA GLU A 162 6.26 11.26 0.96
C GLU A 162 5.57 10.63 -0.25
N TRP A 163 4.22 10.69 -0.31
CA TRP A 163 3.39 10.03 -1.33
C TRP A 163 3.12 10.93 -2.51
N ARG A 164 3.98 10.85 -3.53
CA ARG A 164 3.88 11.71 -4.72
C ARG A 164 2.70 11.34 -5.60
N VAL A 165 1.95 12.36 -6.02
CA VAL A 165 0.85 12.31 -7.00
C VAL A 165 1.18 13.26 -8.13
N GLU A 166 1.09 12.77 -9.37
CA GLU A 166 1.33 13.55 -10.59
C GLU A 166 0.18 13.39 -11.59
N LYS A 167 0.08 14.36 -12.49
CA LYS A 167 -0.75 14.24 -13.68
C LYS A 167 -0.17 13.12 -14.55
N GLN A 168 -1.03 12.26 -15.08
CA GLN A 168 -0.61 11.26 -16.04
C GLN A 168 -0.07 11.93 -17.32
N ARG A 169 0.91 11.30 -17.97
CA ARG A 169 1.63 11.88 -19.12
C ARG A 169 1.14 11.37 -20.46
N LEU A 170 0.46 10.23 -20.48
CA LEU A 170 -0.08 9.65 -21.71
C LEU A 170 -1.41 10.32 -22.02
N LYS A 171 -1.51 10.88 -23.23
CA LYS A 171 -2.71 11.49 -23.76
C LYS A 171 -3.00 10.94 -25.15
N TRP A 172 -4.23 10.47 -25.37
CA TRP A 172 -4.67 9.97 -26.65
C TRP A 172 -5.94 10.71 -27.06
N GLU A 173 -6.00 11.15 -28.30
CA GLU A 173 -7.14 11.86 -28.87
C GLU A 173 -8.47 11.10 -28.65
N VAL A 174 -8.46 9.78 -28.89
CA VAL A 174 -9.64 8.94 -28.67
C VAL A 174 -10.17 8.97 -27.22
N LEU A 175 -9.32 9.20 -26.23
CA LEU A 175 -9.75 9.35 -24.84
C LEU A 175 -10.34 10.74 -24.58
N ASP A 176 -9.85 11.77 -25.27
CA ASP A 176 -10.45 13.11 -25.23
C ASP A 176 -11.83 13.09 -25.86
N ASP A 177 -11.99 12.43 -27.02
CA ASP A 177 -13.28 12.24 -27.69
C ASP A 177 -14.28 11.46 -26.83
N PHE A 178 -13.79 10.39 -26.17
CA PHE A 178 -14.60 9.61 -25.24
C PHE A 178 -15.08 10.48 -24.06
N ALA A 179 -14.20 11.30 -23.48
CA ALA A 179 -14.57 12.19 -22.38
C ALA A 179 -15.58 13.24 -22.82
N GLU A 180 -15.44 13.77 -24.05
CA GLU A 180 -16.39 14.71 -24.63
C GLU A 180 -17.77 14.05 -24.88
N ALA A 181 -17.79 12.85 -25.42
CA ALA A 181 -19.02 12.08 -25.61
C ALA A 181 -19.74 11.79 -24.27
N ALA A 182 -18.97 11.51 -23.19
CA ALA A 182 -19.51 11.33 -21.86
C ALA A 182 -20.19 12.62 -21.35
N VAL A 183 -19.58 13.78 -21.60
CA VAL A 183 -20.18 15.09 -21.23
C VAL A 183 -21.45 15.35 -22.01
N GLN A 184 -21.48 15.05 -23.31
CA GLN A 184 -22.67 15.16 -24.14
C GLN A 184 -23.79 14.22 -23.68
N ALA A 185 -23.46 13.08 -23.10
CA ALA A 185 -24.39 12.14 -22.48
C ALA A 185 -24.87 12.55 -21.07
N GLY A 186 -24.40 13.69 -20.55
CA GLY A 186 -24.82 14.25 -19.26
C GLY A 186 -23.92 13.89 -18.08
N ILE A 187 -22.78 13.24 -18.32
CA ILE A 187 -21.78 12.97 -17.25
C ILE A 187 -20.95 14.26 -17.04
N PRO A 188 -20.89 14.82 -15.82
CA PRO A 188 -20.16 16.05 -15.59
C PRO A 188 -18.65 15.85 -15.83
N ARG A 189 -17.99 16.86 -16.38
CA ARG A 189 -16.54 16.91 -16.41
C ARG A 189 -16.02 17.27 -15.01
N THR A 190 -15.03 16.54 -14.54
CA THR A 190 -14.27 16.90 -13.34
C THR A 190 -12.80 17.07 -13.68
N ASP A 191 -12.06 17.78 -12.88
CA ASP A 191 -10.61 17.91 -12.97
C ASP A 191 -9.89 17.14 -11.82
N ASP A 192 -10.69 16.66 -10.84
CA ASP A 192 -10.17 16.02 -9.65
C ASP A 192 -11.22 15.09 -9.01
N PHE A 193 -10.89 13.80 -8.91
CA PHE A 193 -11.73 12.80 -8.26
C PHE A 193 -11.56 12.70 -6.74
N ASN A 194 -10.63 13.47 -6.15
CA ASN A 194 -10.17 13.27 -4.78
C ASN A 194 -10.71 14.30 -3.78
N ARG A 195 -11.75 15.05 -4.15
CA ARG A 195 -12.40 16.07 -3.32
C ARG A 195 -13.67 15.59 -2.59
N GLY A 196 -13.73 14.30 -2.27
CA GLY A 196 -14.87 13.70 -1.56
C GLY A 196 -15.99 13.21 -2.47
N SER A 197 -15.91 13.42 -3.79
CA SER A 197 -16.78 12.86 -4.82
C SER A 197 -15.95 12.33 -5.98
N ASN A 198 -16.34 11.16 -6.51
CA ASN A 198 -15.72 10.56 -7.70
C ASN A 198 -16.62 10.70 -8.93
N GLU A 199 -17.68 11.50 -8.87
CA GLU A 199 -18.62 11.66 -9.99
C GLU A 199 -18.01 12.52 -11.09
N GLY A 200 -18.09 12.01 -12.33
CA GLY A 200 -17.61 12.73 -13.49
C GLY A 200 -16.71 11.93 -14.42
N VAL A 201 -16.17 12.63 -15.41
CA VAL A 201 -15.19 12.11 -16.36
C VAL A 201 -13.94 12.98 -16.35
N ALA A 202 -12.78 12.35 -16.19
CA ALA A 202 -11.46 12.97 -16.24
C ALA A 202 -10.37 11.93 -16.49
N TYR A 203 -9.15 12.39 -16.75
CA TYR A 203 -7.96 11.54 -16.64
C TYR A 203 -7.61 11.32 -15.17
N PHE A 204 -7.23 10.10 -14.82
CA PHE A 204 -6.76 9.79 -13.47
C PHE A 204 -5.40 10.43 -13.19
N GLU A 205 -5.22 10.87 -11.96
CA GLU A 205 -3.92 11.16 -11.40
C GLU A 205 -3.20 9.87 -11.02
N VAL A 206 -1.87 9.92 -10.91
CA VAL A 206 -1.05 8.71 -10.78
C VAL A 206 0.05 8.87 -9.74
N ASN A 207 0.39 7.76 -9.08
CA ASN A 207 1.54 7.70 -8.18
C ASN A 207 2.84 7.54 -8.98
N GLN A 208 3.30 8.64 -9.53
CA GLN A 208 4.55 8.78 -10.27
C GLN A 208 5.35 9.96 -9.74
N ARG A 209 6.66 9.93 -9.98
CA ARG A 209 7.57 11.07 -9.82
C ARG A 209 8.51 11.11 -11.02
N ASP A 210 8.50 12.21 -11.74
CA ASP A 210 9.33 12.42 -12.94
C ASP A 210 9.16 11.31 -14.00
N GLY A 211 7.93 10.78 -14.15
CA GLY A 211 7.60 9.71 -15.09
C GLY A 211 7.96 8.29 -14.64
N TRP A 212 8.48 8.13 -13.42
CA TRP A 212 8.76 6.83 -12.82
C TRP A 212 7.71 6.47 -11.76
N ARG A 213 7.36 5.19 -11.67
CA ARG A 213 6.54 4.70 -10.57
C ARG A 213 7.08 5.17 -9.22
N TRP A 214 6.20 5.72 -8.39
CA TRP A 214 6.48 6.06 -7.01
C TRP A 214 5.75 5.10 -6.08
N ASN A 215 6.35 3.92 -5.84
CA ASN A 215 5.78 2.92 -4.94
C ASN A 215 6.06 3.27 -3.47
N THR A 216 5.38 2.57 -2.55
CA THR A 216 5.51 2.83 -1.11
C THR A 216 6.89 2.50 -0.53
N ALA A 217 7.64 1.60 -1.19
CA ALA A 217 9.04 1.37 -0.82
C ALA A 217 9.89 2.64 -1.05
N LYS A 218 9.68 3.35 -2.18
CA LYS A 218 10.34 4.64 -2.44
C LYS A 218 9.85 5.74 -1.52
N ALA A 219 8.54 5.83 -1.33
CA ALA A 219 7.93 6.89 -0.56
C ALA A 219 8.32 6.81 0.93
N PHE A 220 8.13 5.66 1.55
CA PHE A 220 8.21 5.55 3.00
C PHE A 220 9.40 4.72 3.48
N LEU A 221 9.72 3.58 2.80
CA LEU A 221 10.64 2.62 3.37
C LEU A 221 12.10 3.02 3.18
N ARG A 222 12.50 3.52 2.00
CA ARG A 222 13.92 3.79 1.70
C ARG A 222 14.57 4.81 2.64
N SER A 223 13.82 5.84 3.06
CA SER A 223 14.29 6.81 4.05
C SER A 223 14.42 6.19 5.44
N ALA A 224 13.43 5.39 5.83
CA ALA A 224 13.40 4.72 7.13
C ALA A 224 14.50 3.67 7.30
N LEU A 225 14.90 2.97 6.23
CA LEU A 225 15.99 1.98 6.26
C LEU A 225 17.37 2.56 6.56
N LYS A 226 17.50 3.88 6.64
CA LYS A 226 18.72 4.54 7.11
C LYS A 226 18.81 4.62 8.65
N ARG A 227 17.76 4.24 9.36
CA ARG A 227 17.67 4.27 10.81
C ARG A 227 18.19 2.95 11.38
N ASP A 228 19.01 3.01 12.42
CA ASP A 228 19.62 1.83 13.05
C ASP A 228 18.60 0.93 13.76
N ASN A 229 17.45 1.49 14.14
CA ASN A 229 16.40 0.79 14.86
C ASN A 229 15.36 0.10 13.94
N LEU A 230 15.51 0.18 12.61
CA LEU A 230 14.67 -0.54 11.64
C LEU A 230 15.45 -1.66 10.96
N THR A 231 15.03 -2.89 11.18
CA THR A 231 15.58 -4.07 10.50
C THR A 231 14.62 -4.55 9.41
N LEU A 232 15.11 -4.80 8.20
CA LEU A 232 14.33 -5.39 7.11
C LEU A 232 14.80 -6.83 6.84
N TRP A 233 13.85 -7.77 6.88
CA TRP A 233 14.01 -9.13 6.38
C TRP A 233 13.13 -9.33 5.15
N HIS A 234 13.71 -9.34 3.98
CA HIS A 234 13.03 -9.75 2.73
C HIS A 234 13.28 -11.24 2.45
N SER A 235 12.55 -11.82 1.50
CA SER A 235 12.59 -13.26 1.16
C SER A 235 12.40 -14.12 2.40
N THR A 236 11.52 -13.68 3.31
CA THR A 236 11.25 -14.32 4.60
C THR A 236 9.76 -14.49 4.75
N GLN A 237 9.29 -15.73 4.78
CA GLN A 237 7.87 -16.05 4.91
C GLN A 237 7.48 -16.14 6.39
N VAL A 238 6.47 -15.38 6.79
CA VAL A 238 5.81 -15.57 8.09
C VAL A 238 4.77 -16.68 7.95
N ASN A 239 4.85 -17.71 8.79
CA ASN A 239 3.94 -18.84 8.77
C ASN A 239 2.80 -18.70 9.77
N ARG A 240 3.10 -18.19 10.97
CA ARG A 240 2.09 -17.98 12.02
C ARG A 240 2.52 -16.99 13.08
N LEU A 241 1.53 -16.46 13.81
CA LEU A 241 1.72 -15.73 15.05
C LEU A 241 1.92 -16.70 16.21
N CYS A 242 2.72 -16.31 17.19
CA CYS A 242 2.92 -17.03 18.43
C CYS A 242 2.17 -16.32 19.55
N PHE A 243 1.37 -17.08 20.31
CA PHE A 243 0.60 -16.55 21.43
C PHE A 243 0.99 -17.25 22.72
N ASP A 244 0.89 -16.53 23.83
CA ASP A 244 0.97 -17.03 25.19
C ASP A 244 -0.41 -16.95 25.84
N ASN A 245 -0.88 -18.08 26.37
CA ASN A 245 -2.17 -18.21 27.05
C ASN A 245 -2.03 -18.33 28.57
N THR A 246 -0.83 -18.14 29.13
CA THR A 246 -0.57 -18.31 30.58
C THR A 246 -1.10 -17.16 31.41
N GLN A 247 -1.52 -16.04 30.80
CA GLN A 247 -2.08 -14.86 31.45
C GLN A 247 -3.59 -14.75 31.17
N GLN A 248 -4.30 -13.95 31.95
CA GLN A 248 -5.76 -13.72 31.79
C GLN A 248 -6.16 -13.14 30.41
N ALA A 249 -5.21 -12.71 29.60
CA ALA A 249 -5.42 -12.20 28.26
C ALA A 249 -4.46 -12.88 27.27
N LEU A 250 -4.96 -13.15 26.07
CA LEU A 250 -4.19 -13.68 24.94
C LEU A 250 -3.14 -12.65 24.52
N ARG A 251 -1.84 -12.97 24.65
CA ARG A 251 -0.74 -12.08 24.28
C ARG A 251 0.02 -12.65 23.07
N CYS A 252 0.19 -11.84 22.03
CA CYS A 252 1.09 -12.16 20.94
C CYS A 252 2.55 -11.97 21.38
N THR A 253 3.36 -13.03 21.29
CA THR A 253 4.76 -13.06 21.76
C THR A 253 5.78 -13.10 20.62
N GLY A 254 5.33 -13.10 19.38
CA GLY A 254 6.20 -13.11 18.21
C GLY A 254 5.63 -13.85 17.03
N VAL A 255 6.51 -14.24 16.12
CA VAL A 255 6.16 -14.92 14.86
C VAL A 255 7.10 -16.09 14.58
N GLU A 256 6.59 -17.10 13.87
CA GLU A 256 7.40 -18.14 13.24
C GLU A 256 7.55 -17.83 11.76
N VAL A 257 8.79 -17.87 11.29
CA VAL A 257 9.17 -17.54 9.92
C VAL A 257 10.01 -18.64 9.28
N VAL A 258 10.03 -18.67 7.96
CA VAL A 258 11.03 -19.39 7.19
C VAL A 258 11.94 -18.37 6.49
N ARG A 259 13.22 -18.39 6.84
CA ARG A 259 14.25 -17.51 6.27
C ARG A 259 15.39 -18.36 5.73
N SER A 260 15.74 -18.18 4.45
CA SER A 260 16.75 -19.02 3.77
C SER A 260 16.50 -20.52 3.93
N GLY A 261 15.23 -20.95 3.83
CA GLY A 261 14.80 -22.34 3.97
C GLY A 261 14.83 -22.91 5.41
N LYS A 262 15.18 -22.09 6.41
CA LYS A 262 15.27 -22.52 7.81
C LYS A 262 14.13 -21.89 8.63
N PRO A 263 13.41 -22.70 9.45
CA PRO A 263 12.46 -22.18 10.41
C PRO A 263 13.19 -21.42 11.55
N LEU A 264 12.59 -20.31 11.95
CA LEU A 264 13.10 -19.43 13.01
C LEU A 264 11.93 -18.83 13.76
N ARG A 265 12.06 -18.63 15.07
CA ARG A 265 11.11 -17.89 15.89
C ARG A 265 11.68 -16.52 16.22
N VAL A 266 10.88 -15.47 16.01
CA VAL A 266 11.22 -14.07 16.36
C VAL A 266 10.32 -13.64 17.48
N GLN A 267 10.88 -13.02 18.51
CA GLN A 267 10.12 -12.55 19.68
C GLN A 267 9.68 -11.11 19.50
N ALA A 268 8.43 -10.83 19.91
CA ALA A 268 7.91 -9.48 20.18
C ALA A 268 7.88 -9.27 21.70
N ARG A 269 8.19 -8.06 22.14
CA ARG A 269 8.14 -7.64 23.54
C ARG A 269 6.77 -7.23 24.02
#